data_408626270e753d9ccc857a3fdd85de0c
#
_entry.id   408626270e753d9ccc857a3fdd85de0c
#
_cell.length_a   1.000
_cell.length_b   1.000
_cell.length_c   1.000
_cell.angle_alpha   90.00
_cell.angle_beta   90.00
_cell.angle_gamma   90.00
#
_symmetry.space_group_name_H-M   'P 1'
#
loop_
_entity.id
_entity.type
_entity.pdbx_description
1 polymer ?
#
loop_
_entity_poly.entity_id
_entity_poly.type
_entity_poly.pdbx_seq_one_letter_code
_entity_poly.pdbx_strand_id
1 'polypeptide(L)'
;MDFSQIHYYVPTPKDRNGKVIERNLVVYGATPAGITAAIQAKRMGLTVAIAEFSSYVGGITASGLGAADIGAKEAIGGLSREFFKRLGAYYSEDEQWTFEPKAAQFVFESWLQDHDIDIFFNQHIESVHSENGEIKEIIMENGTSFKGSYFIDASYEGDLMARAGVTYYVGRESNATYKETYNGIQFGHPYHQFEKWVDPYVIEGNPESGVLLGINESDPNLIGIQGQGDKRIQAYNFRLCITKEPTNRVPFPKPPAYNADRYILLLRYINAGVWDAMNLNTVLPNAKTDLNNYGGFSSDNIGMNYQWPDGSYETREAIYQDHFNYQLGMLYFLTNDKRVPQNIRDEVSEWGLAKDEFTQTGNWPHQLYIREARRMISDYVMTDNNCLGNTVIEDSIGLA
;
A
#
# COMPACT_ATOMS: atom_id res chain seq x y z
N MET A 1 -7.43 21.50 -8.10
CA MET A 1 -7.36 20.05 -8.24
C MET A 1 -8.68 19.47 -7.80
N ASP A 2 -9.13 18.44 -8.48
CA ASP A 2 -10.32 17.70 -8.10
C ASP A 2 -9.89 16.38 -7.43
N PHE A 3 -10.20 16.25 -6.16
CA PHE A 3 -9.93 15.05 -5.36
C PHE A 3 -11.20 14.20 -5.13
N SER A 4 -12.29 14.51 -5.84
CA SER A 4 -13.59 13.82 -5.69
C SER A 4 -13.54 12.34 -6.07
N GLN A 5 -12.48 11.92 -6.78
CA GLN A 5 -12.27 10.51 -7.17
C GLN A 5 -11.26 9.78 -6.25
N ILE A 6 -10.78 10.44 -5.19
CA ILE A 6 -9.90 9.80 -4.19
C ILE A 6 -10.77 9.11 -3.14
N HIS A 7 -11.06 7.84 -3.37
CA HIS A 7 -11.82 6.98 -2.48
C HIS A 7 -11.27 5.56 -2.50
N TYR A 8 -11.26 4.91 -1.36
CA TYR A 8 -11.11 3.46 -1.25
C TYR A 8 -12.43 2.75 -1.51
N TYR A 9 -13.51 3.31 -0.97
CA TYR A 9 -14.83 2.72 -1.04
C TYR A 9 -15.92 3.77 -1.27
N VAL A 10 -16.78 3.49 -2.23
CA VAL A 10 -18.02 4.22 -2.45
C VAL A 10 -19.16 3.20 -2.48
N PRO A 11 -20.15 3.31 -1.59
CA PRO A 11 -21.29 2.39 -1.59
C PRO A 11 -21.99 2.36 -2.95
N THR A 12 -22.15 1.18 -3.52
CA THR A 12 -22.85 1.01 -4.80
C THR A 12 -24.27 0.49 -4.57
N PRO A 13 -25.27 1.04 -5.26
CA PRO A 13 -26.64 0.51 -5.19
C PRO A 13 -26.68 -0.96 -5.62
N LYS A 14 -27.34 -1.80 -4.82
CA LYS A 14 -27.51 -3.23 -5.13
C LYS A 14 -28.48 -3.38 -6.30
N ASP A 15 -28.02 -3.93 -7.42
CA ASP A 15 -28.88 -4.36 -8.51
C ASP A 15 -29.58 -5.68 -8.13
N ARG A 16 -30.92 -5.65 -8.05
CA ARG A 16 -31.72 -6.84 -7.72
C ARG A 16 -31.69 -7.92 -8.81
N ASN A 17 -31.31 -7.55 -10.04
CA ASN A 17 -31.12 -8.46 -11.18
C ASN A 17 -29.62 -8.70 -11.44
N GLY A 18 -28.83 -8.82 -10.38
CA GLY A 18 -27.40 -8.91 -10.42
C GLY A 18 -26.85 -9.86 -11.48
N LYS A 19 -25.79 -9.45 -12.14
CA LYS A 19 -25.15 -10.20 -13.21
C LYS A 19 -24.41 -11.42 -12.64
N VAL A 20 -24.61 -12.59 -13.23
CA VAL A 20 -23.83 -13.80 -12.89
C VAL A 20 -22.71 -13.98 -13.90
N ILE A 21 -21.49 -14.04 -13.42
CA ILE A 21 -20.27 -14.26 -14.21
C ILE A 21 -19.75 -15.66 -13.86
N GLU A 22 -19.64 -16.53 -14.87
CA GLU A 22 -19.14 -17.89 -14.67
C GLU A 22 -17.85 -18.11 -15.45
N ARG A 23 -16.76 -18.52 -14.77
CA ARG A 23 -15.44 -18.79 -15.34
C ARG A 23 -14.80 -19.99 -14.64
N ASN A 24 -13.77 -20.59 -15.23
CA ASN A 24 -13.01 -21.62 -14.55
C ASN A 24 -12.27 -21.07 -13.33
N LEU A 25 -11.69 -19.87 -13.47
CA LEU A 25 -10.97 -19.17 -12.41
C LEU A 25 -11.55 -17.77 -12.20
N VAL A 26 -11.81 -17.45 -10.93
CA VAL A 26 -12.14 -16.09 -10.48
C VAL A 26 -10.98 -15.58 -9.61
N VAL A 27 -10.42 -14.45 -9.98
CA VAL A 27 -9.37 -13.76 -9.22
C VAL A 27 -9.98 -12.53 -8.56
N TYR A 28 -9.83 -12.39 -7.26
CA TYR A 28 -10.22 -11.20 -6.52
C TYR A 28 -9.01 -10.30 -6.30
N GLY A 29 -8.98 -9.13 -6.93
CA GLY A 29 -7.92 -8.15 -6.93
C GLY A 29 -7.07 -8.13 -8.22
N ALA A 30 -7.05 -6.99 -8.91
CA ALA A 30 -6.21 -6.73 -10.08
C ALA A 30 -4.82 -6.20 -9.67
N THR A 31 -4.24 -6.75 -8.60
CA THR A 31 -2.86 -6.52 -8.19
C THR A 31 -1.88 -7.22 -9.16
N PRO A 32 -0.57 -6.94 -9.12
CA PRO A 32 0.39 -7.68 -9.95
C PRO A 32 0.27 -9.21 -9.79
N ALA A 33 0.01 -9.69 -8.58
CA ALA A 33 -0.21 -11.12 -8.31
C ALA A 33 -1.46 -11.64 -9.02
N GLY A 34 -2.60 -10.93 -8.90
CA GLY A 34 -3.85 -11.31 -9.55
C GLY A 34 -3.76 -11.27 -11.08
N ILE A 35 -3.12 -10.26 -11.64
CA ILE A 35 -2.91 -10.11 -13.08
C ILE A 35 -2.05 -11.25 -13.63
N THR A 36 -0.92 -11.55 -13.00
CA THR A 36 -0.03 -12.62 -13.45
C THR A 36 -0.66 -14.00 -13.30
N ALA A 37 -1.42 -14.24 -12.21
CA ALA A 37 -2.20 -15.46 -12.03
C ALA A 37 -3.25 -15.64 -13.14
N ALA A 38 -3.99 -14.58 -13.46
CA ALA A 38 -4.99 -14.58 -14.52
C ALA A 38 -4.38 -14.86 -15.90
N ILE A 39 -3.25 -14.21 -16.23
CA ILE A 39 -2.51 -14.41 -17.49
C ILE A 39 -2.02 -15.86 -17.60
N GLN A 40 -1.43 -16.40 -16.51
CA GLN A 40 -0.93 -17.78 -16.54
C GLN A 40 -2.08 -18.78 -16.69
N ALA A 41 -3.19 -18.57 -16.00
CA ALA A 41 -4.36 -19.44 -16.14
C ALA A 41 -4.94 -19.41 -17.57
N LYS A 42 -5.00 -18.22 -18.19
CA LYS A 42 -5.42 -18.06 -19.58
C LYS A 42 -4.48 -18.79 -20.54
N ARG A 43 -3.15 -18.72 -20.34
CA ARG A 43 -2.15 -19.48 -21.11
C ARG A 43 -2.31 -21.00 -20.97
N MET A 44 -2.85 -21.46 -19.84
CA MET A 44 -3.20 -22.87 -19.59
C MET A 44 -4.57 -23.27 -20.16
N GLY A 45 -5.26 -22.37 -20.85
CA GLY A 45 -6.55 -22.63 -21.51
C GLY A 45 -7.80 -22.47 -20.63
N LEU A 46 -7.65 -21.88 -19.43
CA LEU A 46 -8.79 -21.61 -18.57
C LEU A 46 -9.53 -20.32 -18.99
N THR A 47 -10.83 -20.27 -18.71
CA THR A 47 -11.59 -19.01 -18.74
C THR A 47 -11.40 -18.30 -17.41
N VAL A 48 -11.13 -16.99 -17.45
CA VAL A 48 -10.76 -16.20 -16.28
C VAL A 48 -11.59 -14.93 -16.19
N ALA A 49 -11.95 -14.53 -14.97
CA ALA A 49 -12.44 -13.20 -14.65
C ALA A 49 -11.67 -12.63 -13.46
N ILE A 50 -11.38 -11.33 -13.51
CA ILE A 50 -10.85 -10.58 -12.37
C ILE A 50 -11.97 -9.71 -11.83
N ALA A 51 -12.27 -9.85 -10.54
CA ALA A 51 -13.12 -8.95 -9.78
C ALA A 51 -12.21 -7.99 -9.00
N GLU A 52 -12.21 -6.71 -9.38
CA GLU A 52 -11.36 -5.67 -8.79
C GLU A 52 -12.23 -4.72 -7.96
N PHE A 53 -11.82 -4.47 -6.70
CA PHE A 53 -12.58 -3.60 -5.80
C PHE A 53 -12.46 -2.10 -6.17
N SER A 54 -11.36 -1.69 -6.77
CA SER A 54 -11.11 -0.33 -7.23
C SER A 54 -11.54 -0.10 -8.69
N SER A 55 -11.22 1.07 -9.22
CA SER A 55 -11.38 1.39 -10.66
C SER A 55 -10.06 1.27 -11.44
N TYR A 56 -9.02 0.66 -10.87
CA TYR A 56 -7.66 0.68 -11.40
C TYR A 56 -7.05 -0.72 -11.39
N VAL A 57 -6.02 -0.93 -12.21
CA VAL A 57 -5.24 -2.18 -12.25
C VAL A 57 -3.80 -1.96 -11.81
N GLY A 58 -3.14 -3.02 -11.38
CA GLY A 58 -1.72 -3.03 -11.07
C GLY A 58 -1.39 -2.68 -9.62
N GLY A 59 -2.39 -2.42 -8.77
CA GLY A 59 -2.22 -2.17 -7.34
C GLY A 59 -1.16 -1.12 -7.04
N ILE A 60 -0.32 -1.36 -6.03
CA ILE A 60 0.71 -0.40 -5.61
C ILE A 60 1.81 -0.19 -6.67
N THR A 61 2.08 -1.17 -7.54
CA THR A 61 3.06 -1.06 -8.62
C THR A 61 2.65 0.01 -9.65
N ALA A 62 1.36 0.13 -9.94
CA ALA A 62 0.80 1.18 -10.78
C ALA A 62 0.40 2.43 -9.99
N SER A 63 0.65 2.47 -8.67
CA SER A 63 0.21 3.56 -7.79
C SER A 63 1.33 4.12 -6.93
N GLY A 64 2.50 4.30 -7.52
CA GLY A 64 3.59 5.09 -6.94
C GLY A 64 4.83 4.32 -6.54
N LEU A 65 4.77 3.00 -6.34
CA LEU A 65 5.96 2.19 -6.09
C LEU A 65 6.73 1.96 -7.42
N GLY A 66 7.48 2.98 -7.83
CA GLY A 66 8.16 3.05 -9.12
C GLY A 66 9.51 2.32 -9.20
N ALA A 67 9.95 1.71 -8.11
CA ALA A 67 11.15 0.88 -8.06
C ALA A 67 10.89 -0.38 -7.26
N ALA A 68 11.27 -1.52 -7.81
CA ALA A 68 11.31 -2.77 -7.05
C ALA A 68 12.65 -2.85 -6.29
N ASP A 69 12.60 -3.38 -5.08
CA ASP A 69 13.81 -3.81 -4.39
C ASP A 69 14.40 -5.00 -5.14
N ILE A 70 15.61 -4.85 -5.65
CA ILE A 70 16.22 -5.84 -6.52
C ILE A 70 17.55 -6.30 -5.90
N GLY A 71 17.60 -7.58 -5.58
CA GLY A 71 18.85 -8.26 -5.28
C GLY A 71 19.56 -8.73 -6.57
N ALA A 72 19.63 -10.04 -6.77
CA ALA A 72 20.18 -10.65 -7.99
C ALA A 72 19.15 -10.64 -9.12
N LYS A 73 19.28 -9.74 -10.08
CA LYS A 73 18.37 -9.64 -11.25
C LYS A 73 18.24 -10.95 -12.02
N GLU A 74 19.31 -11.72 -12.03
CA GLU A 74 19.40 -13.02 -12.73
C GLU A 74 18.45 -14.07 -12.14
N ALA A 75 18.10 -13.94 -10.87
CA ALA A 75 17.15 -14.81 -10.20
C ALA A 75 15.69 -14.52 -10.59
N ILE A 76 15.40 -13.31 -11.09
CA ILE A 76 14.05 -12.92 -11.51
C ILE A 76 13.73 -13.52 -12.87
N GLY A 77 12.71 -14.37 -12.93
CA GLY A 77 12.29 -15.08 -14.15
C GLY A 77 10.79 -15.00 -14.38
N GLY A 78 10.30 -15.85 -15.30
CA GLY A 78 8.88 -16.04 -15.58
C GLY A 78 8.13 -14.75 -15.92
N LEU A 79 6.92 -14.65 -15.41
CA LEU A 79 6.05 -13.48 -15.64
C LEU A 79 6.58 -12.20 -15.02
N SER A 80 7.30 -12.26 -13.89
CA SER A 80 7.94 -11.10 -13.31
C SER A 80 8.96 -10.48 -14.28
N ARG A 81 9.82 -11.29 -14.89
CA ARG A 81 10.77 -10.81 -15.90
C ARG A 81 10.08 -10.29 -17.16
N GLU A 82 8.99 -10.94 -17.58
CA GLU A 82 8.18 -10.47 -18.71
C GLU A 82 7.60 -9.07 -18.45
N PHE A 83 7.16 -8.77 -17.22
CA PHE A 83 6.72 -7.43 -16.86
C PHE A 83 7.82 -6.38 -17.06
N PHE A 84 9.03 -6.61 -16.55
CA PHE A 84 10.15 -5.67 -16.71
C PHE A 84 10.61 -5.52 -18.17
N LYS A 85 10.47 -6.56 -18.99
CA LYS A 85 10.70 -6.47 -20.45
C LYS A 85 9.62 -5.64 -21.15
N ARG A 86 8.35 -5.78 -20.76
CA ARG A 86 7.26 -4.95 -21.29
C ARG A 86 7.42 -3.48 -20.90
N LEU A 87 7.89 -3.22 -19.69
CA LEU A 87 8.29 -1.87 -19.28
C LEU A 87 9.48 -1.35 -20.12
N GLY A 88 10.49 -2.19 -20.37
CA GLY A 88 11.59 -1.86 -21.28
C GLY A 88 11.07 -1.43 -22.64
N ALA A 89 10.17 -2.21 -23.24
CA ALA A 89 9.57 -1.87 -24.53
C ALA A 89 8.81 -0.53 -24.51
N TYR A 90 8.14 -0.18 -23.41
CA TYR A 90 7.49 1.13 -23.24
C TYR A 90 8.50 2.29 -23.29
N TYR A 91 9.71 2.11 -22.77
CA TYR A 91 10.79 3.10 -22.76
C TYR A 91 11.80 2.94 -23.91
N SER A 92 11.60 2.02 -24.84
CA SER A 92 12.53 1.67 -25.92
C SER A 92 13.86 1.09 -25.43
N GLU A 93 13.78 0.31 -24.35
CA GLU A 93 14.88 -0.43 -23.72
C GLU A 93 14.59 -1.93 -23.69
N ASP A 94 15.60 -2.77 -23.45
CA ASP A 94 15.41 -4.22 -23.32
C ASP A 94 14.62 -4.60 -22.07
N GLU A 95 14.95 -3.97 -20.93
CA GLU A 95 14.31 -4.13 -19.64
C GLU A 95 14.37 -2.82 -18.85
N GLN A 96 13.30 -2.50 -18.12
CA GLN A 96 13.25 -1.31 -17.28
C GLN A 96 12.82 -1.69 -15.85
N TRP A 97 13.64 -1.31 -14.86
CA TRP A 97 13.49 -1.73 -13.46
C TRP A 97 13.03 -0.60 -12.53
N THR A 98 13.18 0.64 -12.96
CA THR A 98 12.58 1.81 -12.31
C THR A 98 11.65 2.47 -13.32
N PHE A 99 10.44 2.82 -12.94
CA PHE A 99 9.41 3.20 -13.89
C PHE A 99 8.41 4.19 -13.31
N GLU A 100 7.74 4.89 -14.20
CA GLU A 100 6.63 5.76 -13.85
C GLU A 100 5.36 4.94 -13.56
N PRO A 101 4.51 5.34 -12.60
CA PRO A 101 3.25 4.63 -12.30
C PRO A 101 2.35 4.44 -13.52
N LYS A 102 2.20 5.47 -14.36
CA LYS A 102 1.42 5.39 -15.62
C LYS A 102 1.96 4.34 -16.60
N ALA A 103 3.28 4.15 -16.63
CA ALA A 103 3.89 3.13 -17.50
C ALA A 103 3.57 1.72 -17.02
N ALA A 104 3.61 1.50 -15.69
CA ALA A 104 3.21 0.22 -15.10
C ALA A 104 1.71 -0.05 -15.35
N GLN A 105 0.84 0.94 -15.15
CA GLN A 105 -0.58 0.82 -15.45
C GLN A 105 -0.82 0.44 -16.92
N PHE A 106 -0.20 1.17 -17.85
CA PHE A 106 -0.29 0.88 -19.28
C PHE A 106 0.15 -0.56 -19.63
N VAL A 107 1.26 -1.01 -19.04
CA VAL A 107 1.77 -2.37 -19.25
C VAL A 107 0.78 -3.41 -18.75
N PHE A 108 0.20 -3.24 -17.56
CA PHE A 108 -0.79 -4.18 -17.04
C PHE A 108 -2.07 -4.19 -17.87
N GLU A 109 -2.59 -3.03 -18.25
CA GLU A 109 -3.80 -2.91 -19.08
C GLU A 109 -3.61 -3.59 -20.45
N SER A 110 -2.51 -3.28 -21.13
CA SER A 110 -2.21 -3.90 -22.43
C SER A 110 -1.96 -5.40 -22.31
N TRP A 111 -1.30 -5.84 -21.24
CA TRP A 111 -1.02 -7.27 -21.03
C TRP A 111 -2.29 -8.09 -20.78
N LEU A 112 -3.25 -7.53 -20.04
CA LEU A 112 -4.58 -8.11 -19.83
C LEU A 112 -5.37 -8.15 -21.14
N GLN A 113 -5.30 -7.08 -21.94
CA GLN A 113 -5.95 -7.00 -23.24
C GLN A 113 -5.38 -8.02 -24.23
N ASP A 114 -4.04 -8.20 -24.29
CA ASP A 114 -3.35 -9.18 -25.14
C ASP A 114 -3.85 -10.63 -24.88
N HIS A 115 -4.35 -10.90 -23.66
CA HIS A 115 -4.83 -12.22 -23.26
C HIS A 115 -6.35 -12.32 -23.19
N ASP A 116 -7.10 -11.29 -23.58
CA ASP A 116 -8.57 -11.25 -23.55
C ASP A 116 -9.10 -11.66 -22.16
N ILE A 117 -8.65 -10.97 -21.12
CA ILE A 117 -9.07 -11.20 -19.72
C ILE A 117 -10.12 -10.17 -19.32
N ASP A 118 -11.28 -10.65 -18.89
CA ASP A 118 -12.37 -9.82 -18.40
C ASP A 118 -12.05 -9.26 -17.01
N ILE A 119 -12.14 -7.94 -16.84
CA ILE A 119 -12.04 -7.26 -15.56
C ILE A 119 -13.36 -6.59 -15.22
N PHE A 120 -13.80 -6.78 -13.98
CA PHE A 120 -14.98 -6.18 -13.41
C PHE A 120 -14.53 -5.27 -12.25
N PHE A 121 -14.65 -3.97 -12.43
CA PHE A 121 -14.27 -2.96 -11.45
C PHE A 121 -15.36 -2.68 -10.41
N ASN A 122 -14.97 -2.06 -9.29
CA ASN A 122 -15.87 -1.68 -8.18
C ASN A 122 -16.63 -2.88 -7.60
N GLN A 123 -15.92 -3.98 -7.42
CA GLN A 123 -16.46 -5.24 -6.91
C GLN A 123 -16.05 -5.45 -5.44
N HIS A 124 -16.91 -5.04 -4.50
CA HIS A 124 -16.71 -5.26 -3.07
C HIS A 124 -17.44 -6.52 -2.63
N ILE A 125 -16.75 -7.47 -2.00
CA ILE A 125 -17.35 -8.75 -1.57
C ILE A 125 -18.33 -8.51 -0.42
N GLU A 126 -19.59 -8.89 -0.63
CA GLU A 126 -20.61 -8.97 0.42
C GLU A 126 -20.52 -10.32 1.15
N SER A 127 -20.49 -11.43 0.39
CA SER A 127 -20.48 -12.77 0.98
C SER A 127 -19.84 -13.81 0.06
N VAL A 128 -19.49 -14.94 0.66
CA VAL A 128 -18.94 -16.13 -0.02
C VAL A 128 -19.86 -17.31 0.25
N HIS A 129 -20.27 -18.00 -0.80
CA HIS A 129 -21.00 -19.25 -0.71
C HIS A 129 -20.07 -20.44 -0.91
N SER A 130 -19.98 -21.30 0.10
CA SER A 130 -19.15 -22.50 0.09
C SER A 130 -19.97 -23.75 0.37
N GLU A 131 -19.65 -24.86 -0.30
CA GLU A 131 -20.24 -26.18 -0.09
C GLU A 131 -19.13 -27.22 0.08
N ASN A 132 -19.21 -28.02 1.14
CA ASN A 132 -18.24 -29.09 1.43
C ASN A 132 -16.77 -28.62 1.44
N GLY A 133 -16.50 -27.40 1.92
CA GLY A 133 -15.15 -26.81 1.96
C GLY A 133 -14.67 -26.21 0.64
N GLU A 134 -15.49 -26.18 -0.40
CA GLU A 134 -15.20 -25.57 -1.69
C GLU A 134 -15.99 -24.28 -1.88
N ILE A 135 -15.34 -23.20 -2.29
CA ILE A 135 -16.03 -21.96 -2.71
C ILE A 135 -16.74 -22.24 -4.03
N LYS A 136 -18.04 -21.92 -4.09
CA LYS A 136 -18.86 -22.05 -5.30
C LYS A 136 -19.17 -20.69 -5.94
N GLU A 137 -19.32 -19.65 -5.13
CA GLU A 137 -19.75 -18.32 -5.57
C GLU A 137 -19.25 -17.25 -4.62
N ILE A 138 -18.85 -16.12 -5.17
CA ILE A 138 -18.63 -14.88 -4.41
C ILE A 138 -19.68 -13.87 -4.86
N ILE A 139 -20.30 -13.19 -3.89
CA ILE A 139 -21.39 -12.24 -4.13
C ILE A 139 -20.90 -10.85 -3.74
N MET A 140 -21.09 -9.90 -4.65
CA MET A 140 -20.68 -8.52 -4.47
C MET A 140 -21.82 -7.66 -3.93
N GLU A 141 -21.48 -6.58 -3.22
CA GLU A 141 -22.45 -5.62 -2.66
C GLU A 141 -23.38 -5.04 -3.73
N ASN A 142 -22.90 -4.84 -4.95
CA ASN A 142 -23.68 -4.36 -6.08
C ASN A 142 -24.64 -5.42 -6.67
N GLY A 143 -24.66 -6.65 -6.15
CA GLY A 143 -25.49 -7.75 -6.60
C GLY A 143 -24.87 -8.60 -7.71
N THR A 144 -23.71 -8.24 -8.25
CA THR A 144 -22.96 -9.14 -9.16
C THR A 144 -22.48 -10.36 -8.41
N SER A 145 -22.51 -11.53 -9.05
CA SER A 145 -21.91 -12.73 -8.49
C SER A 145 -20.95 -13.38 -9.47
N PHE A 146 -19.92 -14.03 -8.91
CA PHE A 146 -18.91 -14.76 -9.68
C PHE A 146 -18.90 -16.21 -9.23
N LYS A 147 -19.06 -17.13 -10.21
CA LYS A 147 -19.00 -18.57 -10.03
C LYS A 147 -17.76 -19.13 -10.70
N GLY A 148 -17.14 -20.11 -10.06
CA GLY A 148 -15.92 -20.70 -10.60
C GLY A 148 -15.58 -22.05 -9.97
N SER A 149 -14.67 -22.76 -10.64
CA SER A 149 -14.06 -23.97 -10.09
C SER A 149 -12.89 -23.66 -9.15
N TYR A 150 -12.23 -22.51 -9.41
CA TYR A 150 -11.07 -22.04 -8.64
C TYR A 150 -11.24 -20.55 -8.30
N PHE A 151 -10.76 -20.18 -7.11
CA PHE A 151 -10.75 -18.82 -6.63
C PHE A 151 -9.37 -18.44 -6.10
N ILE A 152 -8.89 -17.26 -6.44
CA ILE A 152 -7.63 -16.70 -5.94
C ILE A 152 -7.94 -15.38 -5.25
N ASP A 153 -7.55 -15.23 -3.99
CA ASP A 153 -7.47 -13.94 -3.32
C ASP A 153 -6.11 -13.32 -3.61
N ALA A 154 -6.10 -12.27 -4.41
CA ALA A 154 -4.94 -11.48 -4.74
C ALA A 154 -5.05 -10.04 -4.22
N SER A 155 -5.99 -9.78 -3.30
CA SER A 155 -6.11 -8.51 -2.60
C SER A 155 -4.98 -8.35 -1.56
N TYR A 156 -4.70 -7.11 -1.16
CA TYR A 156 -3.75 -6.85 -0.08
C TYR A 156 -4.33 -7.18 1.29
N GLU A 157 -5.65 -7.14 1.42
CA GLU A 157 -6.38 -7.31 2.66
C GLU A 157 -6.69 -8.77 3.01
N GLY A 158 -6.76 -9.66 2.02
CA GLY A 158 -7.22 -11.03 2.21
C GLY A 158 -8.73 -11.11 2.48
N ASP A 159 -9.53 -10.33 1.78
CA ASP A 159 -10.97 -10.23 2.03
C ASP A 159 -11.74 -11.47 1.59
N LEU A 160 -11.38 -12.06 0.47
CA LEU A 160 -11.97 -13.32 0.02
C LEU A 160 -11.59 -14.47 0.97
N MET A 161 -10.32 -14.54 1.36
CA MET A 161 -9.79 -15.52 2.31
C MET A 161 -10.57 -15.48 3.63
N ALA A 162 -10.74 -14.29 4.21
CA ALA A 162 -11.44 -14.11 5.47
C ALA A 162 -12.92 -14.49 5.38
N ARG A 163 -13.61 -14.08 4.30
CA ARG A 163 -15.04 -14.40 4.09
C ARG A 163 -15.28 -15.86 3.74
N ALA A 164 -14.26 -16.56 3.22
CA ALA A 164 -14.30 -18.00 3.00
C ALA A 164 -14.09 -18.80 4.30
N GLY A 165 -13.82 -18.14 5.43
CA GLY A 165 -13.61 -18.79 6.72
C GLY A 165 -12.22 -19.40 6.90
N VAL A 166 -11.24 -19.03 6.08
CA VAL A 166 -9.85 -19.46 6.23
C VAL A 166 -9.24 -18.78 7.46
N THR A 167 -8.52 -19.56 8.27
CA THR A 167 -7.87 -19.03 9.49
C THR A 167 -6.71 -18.09 9.12
N TYR A 168 -6.66 -16.94 9.77
CA TYR A 168 -5.62 -15.95 9.57
C TYR A 168 -5.20 -15.27 10.89
N TYR A 169 -4.12 -14.54 10.84
CA TYR A 169 -3.63 -13.70 11.92
C TYR A 169 -3.51 -12.24 11.46
N VAL A 170 -3.76 -11.31 12.40
CA VAL A 170 -3.55 -9.86 12.21
C VAL A 170 -2.65 -9.35 13.34
N GLY A 171 -1.69 -8.50 13.01
CA GLY A 171 -0.71 -7.98 13.94
C GLY A 171 0.61 -8.75 13.88
N ARG A 172 1.44 -8.60 14.91
CA ARG A 172 2.76 -9.25 14.99
C ARG A 172 2.67 -10.50 15.85
N GLU A 173 3.05 -11.66 15.31
CA GLU A 173 3.21 -12.86 16.12
C GLU A 173 4.43 -12.71 17.03
N SER A 174 4.38 -13.36 18.20
CA SER A 174 5.54 -13.44 19.09
C SER A 174 6.69 -14.18 18.40
N ASN A 175 7.94 -13.78 18.66
CA ASN A 175 9.13 -14.51 18.21
C ASN A 175 9.07 -16.01 18.54
N ALA A 176 8.43 -16.37 19.65
CA ALA A 176 8.30 -17.77 20.08
C ALA A 176 7.35 -18.58 19.20
N THR A 177 6.40 -17.95 18.49
CA THR A 177 5.36 -18.65 17.69
C THR A 177 5.99 -19.50 16.59
N TYR A 178 6.88 -18.91 15.81
CA TYR A 178 7.57 -19.58 14.70
C TYR A 178 9.09 -19.67 14.90
N LYS A 179 9.59 -19.36 16.11
CA LYS A 179 11.02 -19.34 16.46
C LYS A 179 11.81 -18.32 15.63
N GLU A 180 11.23 -17.18 15.39
CA GLU A 180 11.82 -16.06 14.66
C GLU A 180 12.60 -15.14 15.58
N THR A 181 13.47 -14.31 14.99
CA THR A 181 14.27 -13.32 15.72
C THR A 181 13.72 -11.91 15.56
N TYR A 182 13.19 -11.59 14.36
CA TYR A 182 12.84 -10.23 13.96
C TYR A 182 11.35 -9.95 13.89
N ASN A 183 10.51 -10.91 14.28
CA ASN A 183 9.08 -10.69 14.42
C ASN A 183 8.73 -10.09 15.80
N GLY A 184 7.46 -9.92 16.11
CA GLY A 184 7.00 -9.34 17.36
C GLY A 184 7.41 -7.87 17.52
N ILE A 185 7.38 -7.40 18.75
CA ILE A 185 7.80 -6.04 19.12
C ILE A 185 9.33 -5.96 19.05
N GLN A 186 9.86 -5.01 18.28
CA GLN A 186 11.28 -4.79 18.12
C GLN A 186 11.67 -3.38 18.60
N PHE A 187 12.64 -3.29 19.51
CA PHE A 187 13.22 -2.04 19.96
C PHE A 187 14.62 -1.82 19.37
N GLY A 188 15.01 -0.56 19.24
CA GLY A 188 16.36 -0.20 18.80
C GLY A 188 16.62 -0.47 17.31
N HIS A 189 15.56 -0.57 16.51
CA HIS A 189 15.69 -0.65 15.06
C HIS A 189 16.35 0.64 14.52
N PRO A 190 17.26 0.58 13.53
CA PRO A 190 17.99 1.76 13.05
C PRO A 190 17.15 2.77 12.28
N TYR A 191 15.95 2.39 11.81
CA TYR A 191 15.03 3.24 11.07
C TYR A 191 13.80 3.59 11.90
N HIS A 192 13.10 4.69 11.53
CA HIS A 192 11.89 5.19 12.18
C HIS A 192 12.10 5.52 13.67
N GLN A 193 13.30 6.01 14.01
CA GLN A 193 13.65 6.48 15.35
C GLN A 193 13.81 8.00 15.36
N PHE A 194 13.41 8.63 16.47
CA PHE A 194 13.74 10.03 16.68
C PHE A 194 15.25 10.15 17.03
N GLU A 195 16.02 10.83 16.21
CA GLU A 195 17.45 11.07 16.45
C GLU A 195 17.69 12.01 17.63
N LYS A 196 16.70 12.84 17.94
CA LYS A 196 16.72 13.75 19.10
C LYS A 196 15.39 13.68 19.82
N TRP A 197 15.47 13.78 21.12
CA TRP A 197 14.29 13.89 21.96
C TRP A 197 13.55 15.18 21.65
N VAL A 198 12.23 15.09 21.54
CA VAL A 198 11.29 16.22 21.39
C VAL A 198 10.11 16.01 22.31
N ASP A 199 9.63 17.09 22.89
CA ASP A 199 8.53 17.05 23.85
C ASP A 199 7.23 16.61 23.15
N PRO A 200 6.55 15.55 23.64
CA PRO A 200 5.34 15.02 23.03
C PRO A 200 4.05 15.72 23.48
N TYR A 201 4.10 16.60 24.48
CA TYR A 201 2.91 17.17 25.11
C TYR A 201 2.37 18.39 24.35
N VAL A 202 1.07 18.64 24.45
CA VAL A 202 0.41 19.82 23.82
C VAL A 202 1.06 21.11 24.30
N ILE A 203 1.25 21.27 25.62
CA ILE A 203 2.06 22.35 26.21
C ILE A 203 3.41 21.75 26.60
N GLU A 204 4.49 22.27 26.04
CA GLU A 204 5.84 21.78 26.30
C GLU A 204 6.17 21.76 27.79
N GLY A 205 6.70 20.61 28.26
CA GLY A 205 7.04 20.38 29.66
C GLY A 205 5.86 20.10 30.58
N ASN A 206 4.62 20.04 30.07
CA ASN A 206 3.42 19.80 30.89
C ASN A 206 2.69 18.51 30.47
N PRO A 207 2.95 17.38 31.13
CA PRO A 207 2.26 16.11 30.86
C PRO A 207 0.73 16.18 31.04
N GLU A 208 0.23 17.02 31.95
CA GLU A 208 -1.20 17.18 32.21
C GLU A 208 -1.95 17.82 31.03
N SER A 209 -1.23 18.42 30.08
CA SER A 209 -1.83 19.01 28.87
C SER A 209 -2.24 17.95 27.84
N GLY A 210 -1.91 16.68 28.05
CA GLY A 210 -2.10 15.61 27.09
C GLY A 210 -1.03 15.60 25.99
N VAL A 211 -1.08 14.59 25.11
CA VAL A 211 -0.11 14.42 24.03
C VAL A 211 -0.58 15.07 22.73
N LEU A 212 0.37 15.41 21.88
CA LEU A 212 0.13 15.94 20.54
C LEU A 212 -0.62 14.94 19.65
N LEU A 213 -1.35 15.45 18.67
CA LEU A 213 -1.98 14.62 17.64
C LEU A 213 -0.93 13.78 16.92
N GLY A 214 -1.23 12.52 16.68
CA GLY A 214 -0.31 11.56 16.04
C GLY A 214 0.58 10.79 17.01
N ILE A 215 0.57 11.11 18.30
CA ILE A 215 1.19 10.27 19.33
C ILE A 215 0.23 9.12 19.68
N ASN A 216 0.64 7.90 19.33
CA ASN A 216 -0.21 6.71 19.48
C ASN A 216 -0.20 6.10 20.86
N GLU A 217 0.92 6.27 21.59
CA GLU A 217 1.10 5.71 22.92
C GLU A 217 2.03 6.62 23.72
N SER A 218 1.59 7.04 24.87
CA SER A 218 2.36 7.87 25.81
C SER A 218 2.75 7.15 27.09
N ASP A 219 2.11 6.00 27.38
CA ASP A 219 2.45 5.18 28.55
C ASP A 219 3.55 4.18 28.16
N PRO A 220 4.77 4.30 28.70
CA PRO A 220 5.86 3.36 28.43
C PRO A 220 5.55 1.91 28.85
N ASN A 221 4.57 1.70 29.73
CA ASN A 221 4.18 0.34 30.14
C ASN A 221 3.32 -0.36 29.08
N LEU A 222 2.75 0.38 28.12
CA LEU A 222 1.91 -0.15 27.05
C LEU A 222 2.67 -0.36 25.74
N ILE A 223 3.95 0.01 25.66
CA ILE A 223 4.76 -0.24 24.46
C ILE A 223 5.08 -1.73 24.25
N GLY A 224 4.98 -2.55 25.29
CA GLY A 224 5.16 -4.00 25.26
C GLY A 224 6.59 -4.44 25.59
N ILE A 225 6.89 -5.71 25.30
CA ILE A 225 8.18 -6.35 25.61
C ILE A 225 8.82 -6.84 24.31
N GLN A 226 10.16 -6.71 24.17
CA GLN A 226 10.91 -7.19 23.03
C GLN A 226 10.53 -8.63 22.65
N GLY A 227 10.19 -8.86 21.39
CA GLY A 227 9.79 -10.16 20.85
C GLY A 227 8.39 -10.65 21.22
N GLN A 228 7.61 -9.87 21.98
CA GLN A 228 6.21 -10.17 22.27
C GLN A 228 5.32 -9.89 21.05
N GLY A 229 4.31 -10.71 20.82
CA GLY A 229 3.27 -10.45 19.81
C GLY A 229 2.26 -9.39 20.26
N ASP A 230 1.70 -8.68 19.29
CA ASP A 230 0.60 -7.75 19.51
C ASP A 230 -0.32 -7.66 18.28
N LYS A 231 -1.30 -6.75 18.31
CA LYS A 231 -2.23 -6.52 17.19
C LYS A 231 -1.88 -5.32 16.32
N ARG A 232 -0.71 -4.72 16.55
CA ARG A 232 -0.23 -3.60 15.73
C ARG A 232 0.27 -4.12 14.39
N ILE A 233 0.05 -3.33 13.35
CA ILE A 233 0.51 -3.60 11.99
C ILE A 233 1.44 -2.49 11.53
N GLN A 234 2.21 -2.78 10.49
CA GLN A 234 3.10 -1.83 9.86
C GLN A 234 2.31 -0.63 9.31
N ALA A 235 2.85 0.57 9.46
CA ALA A 235 2.21 1.80 9.01
C ALA A 235 2.04 1.84 7.49
N TYR A 236 0.98 2.52 7.04
CA TYR A 236 0.69 2.73 5.62
C TYR A 236 1.00 4.16 5.20
N ASN A 237 1.23 4.34 3.90
CA ASN A 237 1.34 5.63 3.24
C ASN A 237 0.88 5.55 1.79
N PHE A 238 0.77 6.70 1.13
CA PHE A 238 0.75 6.75 -0.33
C PHE A 238 2.18 6.90 -0.84
N ARG A 239 2.55 6.15 -1.87
CA ARG A 239 3.83 6.29 -2.56
C ARG A 239 3.66 7.37 -3.64
N LEU A 240 4.27 8.54 -3.42
CA LEU A 240 4.04 9.70 -4.28
C LEU A 240 5.04 9.73 -5.42
N CYS A 241 4.55 9.94 -6.62
CA CYS A 241 5.38 10.27 -7.77
C CYS A 241 5.48 11.80 -7.88
N ILE A 242 6.64 12.35 -7.57
CA ILE A 242 6.89 13.81 -7.54
C ILE A 242 8.00 14.21 -8.49
N THR A 243 8.05 15.49 -8.83
CA THR A 243 9.05 16.03 -9.76
C THR A 243 9.46 17.47 -9.40
N LYS A 244 10.67 17.85 -9.81
CA LYS A 244 11.14 19.25 -9.84
C LYS A 244 10.95 19.91 -11.21
N GLU A 245 10.60 19.14 -12.25
CA GLU A 245 10.46 19.66 -13.61
C GLU A 245 9.34 20.74 -13.66
N PRO A 246 9.65 22.03 -13.92
CA PRO A 246 8.68 23.11 -13.77
C PRO A 246 7.44 22.94 -14.67
N THR A 247 7.57 22.34 -15.82
CA THR A 247 6.48 22.14 -16.78
C THR A 247 5.53 21.01 -16.40
N ASN A 248 6.02 20.09 -15.56
CA ASN A 248 5.30 18.90 -15.08
C ASN A 248 4.95 18.96 -13.58
N ARG A 249 5.39 19.99 -12.88
CA ARG A 249 5.23 20.11 -11.43
C ARG A 249 3.92 20.81 -11.05
N VAL A 250 3.17 20.19 -10.15
CA VAL A 250 2.01 20.78 -9.49
C VAL A 250 2.36 21.00 -8.02
N PRO A 251 2.36 22.27 -7.52
CA PRO A 251 2.62 22.55 -6.11
C PRO A 251 1.65 21.79 -5.19
N PHE A 252 2.12 21.37 -4.01
CA PHE A 252 1.32 20.63 -3.05
C PHE A 252 0.12 21.47 -2.57
N PRO A 253 -1.11 21.08 -2.90
CA PRO A 253 -2.29 21.84 -2.52
C PRO A 253 -2.68 21.58 -1.07
N LYS A 254 -3.51 22.47 -0.52
CA LYS A 254 -4.12 22.26 0.79
C LYS A 254 -5.18 21.16 0.71
N PRO A 255 -5.07 20.08 1.51
CA PRO A 255 -6.10 19.04 1.51
C PRO A 255 -7.40 19.53 2.18
N PRO A 256 -8.55 18.89 1.89
CA PRO A 256 -9.86 19.31 2.41
C PRO A 256 -9.93 19.36 3.95
N ALA A 257 -9.39 18.35 4.64
CA ALA A 257 -9.39 18.24 6.09
C ALA A 257 -8.04 18.61 6.72
N TYR A 258 -7.38 19.65 6.19
CA TYR A 258 -6.09 20.11 6.70
C TYR A 258 -6.17 20.58 8.16
N ASN A 259 -5.29 20.03 9.00
CA ASN A 259 -5.08 20.47 10.38
C ASN A 259 -3.58 20.62 10.64
N ALA A 260 -3.12 21.86 10.87
CA ALA A 260 -1.71 22.17 11.13
C ALA A 260 -1.20 21.55 12.46
N ASP A 261 -2.07 21.31 13.41
CA ASP A 261 -1.69 20.78 14.73
C ASP A 261 -1.17 19.33 14.65
N ARG A 262 -1.49 18.62 13.57
CA ARG A 262 -0.93 17.26 13.30
C ARG A 262 0.58 17.28 13.08
N TYR A 263 1.18 18.44 12.76
CA TYR A 263 2.59 18.58 12.40
C TYR A 263 3.41 19.36 13.45
N ILE A 264 2.85 19.60 14.63
CA ILE A 264 3.58 20.28 15.71
C ILE A 264 4.78 19.45 16.18
N LEU A 265 4.65 18.13 16.27
CA LEU A 265 5.78 17.25 16.60
C LEU A 265 6.88 17.34 15.53
N LEU A 266 6.54 17.34 14.25
CA LEU A 266 7.48 17.56 13.14
C LEU A 266 8.17 18.90 13.26
N LEU A 267 7.42 19.97 13.56
CA LEU A 267 7.98 21.30 13.74
C LEU A 267 8.99 21.36 14.90
N ARG A 268 8.67 20.72 16.03
CA ARG A 268 9.59 20.58 17.17
C ARG A 268 10.85 19.83 16.79
N TYR A 269 10.69 18.77 15.99
CA TYR A 269 11.81 17.92 15.52
C TYR A 269 12.74 18.70 14.58
N ILE A 270 12.17 19.46 13.64
CA ILE A 270 12.90 20.39 12.77
C ILE A 270 13.65 21.44 13.62
N ASN A 271 12.99 22.05 14.61
CA ASN A 271 13.61 23.06 15.50
C ASN A 271 14.70 22.47 16.39
N ALA A 272 14.65 21.17 16.68
CA ALA A 272 15.72 20.43 17.35
C ALA A 272 16.93 20.16 16.43
N GLY A 273 16.84 20.56 15.15
CA GLY A 273 17.90 20.47 14.15
C GLY A 273 17.93 19.17 13.36
N VAL A 274 16.82 18.42 13.28
CA VAL A 274 16.70 17.24 12.45
C VAL A 274 15.79 17.51 11.26
N TRP A 275 16.28 17.25 10.05
CA TRP A 275 15.54 17.33 8.81
C TRP A 275 15.73 16.06 7.98
N ASP A 276 14.81 15.11 8.13
CA ASP A 276 14.83 13.78 7.52
C ASP A 276 13.47 13.34 6.97
N ALA A 277 12.48 14.27 6.94
CA ALA A 277 11.10 13.95 6.59
C ALA A 277 10.85 13.69 5.08
N MET A 278 11.87 13.86 4.23
CA MET A 278 11.79 13.58 2.80
C MET A 278 12.97 12.73 2.34
N ASN A 279 12.72 11.46 2.05
CA ASN A 279 13.71 10.58 1.42
C ASN A 279 13.39 10.43 -0.08
N LEU A 280 14.27 10.96 -0.92
CA LEU A 280 14.12 11.09 -2.38
C LEU A 280 15.22 10.35 -3.14
N ASN A 281 15.59 9.15 -2.67
CA ASN A 281 16.73 8.41 -3.21
C ASN A 281 16.42 7.63 -4.50
N THR A 282 15.15 7.50 -4.88
CA THR A 282 14.75 6.74 -6.04
C THR A 282 14.65 7.62 -7.27
N VAL A 283 15.49 7.36 -8.28
CA VAL A 283 15.42 8.05 -9.58
C VAL A 283 14.50 7.26 -10.50
N LEU A 284 13.42 7.91 -10.95
CA LEU A 284 12.48 7.41 -11.94
C LEU A 284 12.71 8.10 -13.30
N PRO A 285 12.27 7.52 -14.42
CA PRO A 285 12.32 8.17 -15.73
C PRO A 285 11.62 9.55 -15.70
N ASN A 286 11.98 10.41 -16.67
CA ASN A 286 11.36 11.72 -16.91
C ASN A 286 11.44 12.67 -15.72
N ALA A 287 12.60 12.71 -15.05
CA ALA A 287 12.90 13.61 -13.92
C ALA A 287 11.91 13.49 -12.74
N LYS A 288 11.44 12.30 -12.48
CA LYS A 288 10.57 11.96 -11.36
C LYS A 288 11.31 11.23 -10.26
N THR A 289 10.71 11.19 -9.08
CA THR A 289 11.16 10.37 -7.95
C THR A 289 9.94 9.85 -7.17
N ASP A 290 10.17 8.79 -6.43
CA ASP A 290 9.22 8.24 -5.48
C ASP A 290 9.53 8.83 -4.09
N LEU A 291 8.52 9.41 -3.46
CA LEU A 291 8.63 9.90 -2.09
C LEU A 291 8.34 8.79 -1.10
N ASN A 292 9.37 8.42 -0.34
CA ASN A 292 9.29 7.55 0.82
C ASN A 292 9.96 8.22 2.03
N ASN A 293 9.80 7.67 3.23
CA ASN A 293 10.49 8.16 4.41
C ASN A 293 10.77 7.04 5.42
N TYR A 294 11.87 7.17 6.16
CA TYR A 294 12.27 6.29 7.24
C TYR A 294 12.70 7.04 8.52
N GLY A 295 12.42 8.36 8.60
CA GLY A 295 12.72 9.20 9.76
C GLY A 295 11.78 8.96 10.94
N GLY A 296 12.08 9.60 12.06
CA GLY A 296 11.27 9.51 13.28
C GLY A 296 9.87 10.09 13.10
N PHE A 297 9.75 11.22 12.40
CA PHE A 297 8.47 11.71 11.86
C PHE A 297 8.39 11.34 10.39
N SER A 298 7.32 10.71 9.97
CA SER A 298 7.25 10.02 8.68
C SER A 298 6.06 10.45 7.82
N SER A 299 6.17 10.24 6.50
CA SER A 299 5.02 10.21 5.60
C SER A 299 4.11 9.01 5.86
N ASP A 300 4.62 7.97 6.52
CA ASP A 300 3.84 6.88 7.07
C ASP A 300 2.99 7.42 8.24
N ASN A 301 1.67 7.25 8.17
CA ASN A 301 0.74 7.69 9.22
C ASN A 301 0.70 6.65 10.35
N ILE A 302 1.78 6.60 11.14
CA ILE A 302 2.08 5.53 12.10
C ILE A 302 0.96 5.36 13.12
N GLY A 303 0.45 4.13 13.25
CA GLY A 303 -0.57 3.75 14.23
C GLY A 303 -2.01 4.10 13.85
N MET A 304 -2.24 4.80 12.72
CA MET A 304 -3.58 5.23 12.32
C MET A 304 -4.31 4.20 11.43
N ASN A 305 -3.72 3.01 11.22
CA ASN A 305 -4.23 1.96 10.34
C ASN A 305 -4.58 0.64 11.05
N TYR A 306 -4.48 0.55 12.38
CA TYR A 306 -4.63 -0.72 13.11
C TYR A 306 -6.01 -1.37 12.93
N GLN A 307 -7.05 -0.59 12.62
CA GLN A 307 -8.39 -1.11 12.35
C GLN A 307 -8.60 -1.53 10.87
N TRP A 308 -7.62 -1.31 9.99
CA TRP A 308 -7.77 -1.59 8.56
C TRP A 308 -8.04 -3.06 8.25
N PRO A 309 -7.26 -4.04 8.76
CA PRO A 309 -7.41 -5.43 8.30
C PRO A 309 -8.81 -5.99 8.48
N ASP A 310 -9.40 -5.81 9.66
CA ASP A 310 -10.74 -6.33 10.01
C ASP A 310 -11.84 -5.25 9.96
N GLY A 311 -11.51 -4.05 9.47
CA GLY A 311 -12.45 -2.95 9.31
C GLY A 311 -13.47 -3.21 8.20
N SER A 312 -14.68 -2.64 8.36
CA SER A 312 -15.64 -2.55 7.26
C SER A 312 -15.08 -1.67 6.13
N TYR A 313 -15.71 -1.70 4.97
CA TYR A 313 -15.30 -0.83 3.85
C TYR A 313 -15.40 0.66 4.22
N GLU A 314 -16.40 1.06 5.02
CA GLU A 314 -16.54 2.44 5.52
C GLU A 314 -15.42 2.79 6.52
N THR A 315 -15.02 1.86 7.39
CA THR A 315 -13.89 2.06 8.30
C THR A 315 -12.59 2.25 7.52
N ARG A 316 -12.36 1.44 6.50
CA ARG A 316 -11.20 1.57 5.61
C ARG A 316 -11.23 2.87 4.82
N GLU A 317 -12.41 3.29 4.33
CA GLU A 317 -12.56 4.59 3.66
C GLU A 317 -12.17 5.74 4.60
N ALA A 318 -12.62 5.71 5.85
CA ALA A 318 -12.25 6.74 6.83
C ALA A 318 -10.73 6.78 7.09
N ILE A 319 -10.09 5.61 7.20
CA ILE A 319 -8.63 5.49 7.35
C ILE A 319 -7.92 5.98 6.10
N TYR A 320 -8.41 5.64 4.91
CA TYR A 320 -7.86 6.07 3.63
C TYR A 320 -7.88 7.60 3.50
N GLN A 321 -9.02 8.22 3.82
CA GLN A 321 -9.17 9.68 3.80
C GLN A 321 -8.28 10.37 4.85
N ASP A 322 -8.09 9.76 6.02
CA ASP A 322 -7.18 10.28 7.04
C ASP A 322 -5.73 10.25 6.55
N HIS A 323 -5.29 9.16 5.91
CA HIS A 323 -3.94 9.05 5.33
C HIS A 323 -3.72 10.05 4.21
N PHE A 324 -4.71 10.23 3.33
CA PHE A 324 -4.66 11.25 2.27
C PHE A 324 -4.47 12.66 2.86
N ASN A 325 -5.35 13.03 3.81
CA ASN A 325 -5.29 14.36 4.43
C ASN A 325 -4.02 14.58 5.27
N TYR A 326 -3.52 13.52 5.93
CA TYR A 326 -2.27 13.57 6.68
C TYR A 326 -1.08 13.82 5.77
N GLN A 327 -0.88 12.97 4.76
CA GLN A 327 0.34 13.02 3.96
C GLN A 327 0.38 14.25 3.04
N LEU A 328 -0.72 14.58 2.37
CA LEU A 328 -0.79 15.83 1.59
C LEU A 328 -0.70 17.08 2.48
N GLY A 329 -1.30 17.03 3.66
CA GLY A 329 -1.24 18.09 4.64
C GLY A 329 0.16 18.32 5.19
N MET A 330 0.97 17.26 5.37
CA MET A 330 2.37 17.37 5.76
C MET A 330 3.17 18.15 4.72
N LEU A 331 3.02 17.81 3.44
CA LEU A 331 3.72 18.50 2.35
C LEU A 331 3.25 19.95 2.22
N TYR A 332 1.95 20.20 2.37
CA TYR A 332 1.41 21.57 2.42
C TYR A 332 1.94 22.36 3.61
N PHE A 333 2.01 21.75 4.81
CA PHE A 333 2.59 22.37 6.01
C PHE A 333 4.05 22.76 5.78
N LEU A 334 4.85 21.83 5.29
CA LEU A 334 6.29 22.03 5.04
C LEU A 334 6.56 23.15 4.02
N THR A 335 5.66 23.38 3.07
CA THR A 335 5.82 24.43 2.04
C THR A 335 5.22 25.78 2.43
N ASN A 336 4.17 25.80 3.27
CA ASN A 336 3.36 27.01 3.47
C ASN A 336 3.38 27.57 4.91
N ASP A 337 3.65 26.75 5.94
CA ASP A 337 3.61 27.22 7.31
C ASP A 337 4.85 28.06 7.64
N LYS A 338 4.64 29.31 8.07
CA LYS A 338 5.72 30.26 8.35
C LYS A 338 6.59 29.87 9.56
N ARG A 339 6.14 28.94 10.39
CA ARG A 339 6.92 28.40 11.53
C ARG A 339 8.02 27.44 11.05
N VAL A 340 7.85 26.83 9.88
CA VAL A 340 8.89 26.00 9.25
C VAL A 340 10.02 26.91 8.75
N PRO A 341 11.30 26.59 9.01
CA PRO A 341 12.43 27.37 8.52
C PRO A 341 12.39 27.61 7.00
N GLN A 342 12.79 28.82 6.57
CA GLN A 342 12.70 29.26 5.18
C GLN A 342 13.43 28.31 4.22
N ASN A 343 14.65 27.88 4.58
CA ASN A 343 15.44 26.97 3.75
C ASN A 343 14.72 25.63 3.49
N ILE A 344 14.00 25.09 4.48
CA ILE A 344 13.22 23.86 4.33
C ILE A 344 12.00 24.13 3.44
N ARG A 345 11.29 25.24 3.65
CA ARG A 345 10.17 25.61 2.78
C ARG A 345 10.59 25.75 1.33
N ASP A 346 11.73 26.40 1.09
CA ASP A 346 12.28 26.57 -0.26
C ASP A 346 12.65 25.23 -0.89
N GLU A 347 13.37 24.37 -0.16
CA GLU A 347 13.76 23.02 -0.60
C GLU A 347 12.54 22.18 -0.98
N VAL A 348 11.53 22.09 -0.08
CA VAL A 348 10.33 21.28 -0.34
C VAL A 348 9.50 21.87 -1.48
N SER A 349 9.47 23.20 -1.62
CA SER A 349 8.74 23.90 -2.70
C SER A 349 9.36 23.71 -4.09
N GLU A 350 10.59 23.22 -4.18
CA GLU A 350 11.16 22.79 -5.46
C GLU A 350 10.44 21.58 -6.04
N TRP A 351 9.80 20.76 -5.19
CA TRP A 351 9.06 19.58 -5.56
C TRP A 351 7.57 19.83 -5.68
N GLY A 352 6.89 18.93 -6.39
CA GLY A 352 5.43 18.90 -6.47
C GLY A 352 4.96 17.59 -7.09
N LEU A 353 3.65 17.38 -7.08
CA LEU A 353 3.04 16.21 -7.72
C LEU A 353 3.32 16.23 -9.23
N ALA A 354 3.58 15.08 -9.84
CA ALA A 354 3.78 14.99 -11.27
C ALA A 354 2.44 15.12 -11.99
N LYS A 355 2.30 16.17 -12.82
CA LYS A 355 1.05 16.54 -13.51
C LYS A 355 0.53 15.45 -14.44
N ASP A 356 1.43 14.66 -15.00
CA ASP A 356 1.13 13.59 -15.96
C ASP A 356 0.91 12.22 -15.32
N GLU A 357 0.92 12.15 -13.98
CA GLU A 357 0.58 10.96 -13.20
C GLU A 357 -0.77 11.13 -12.52
N PHE A 358 -1.52 10.03 -12.35
CA PHE A 358 -2.77 9.99 -11.59
C PHE A 358 -3.75 11.11 -11.97
N THR A 359 -3.89 11.37 -13.27
CA THR A 359 -4.67 12.51 -13.78
C THR A 359 -6.14 12.45 -13.41
N GLN A 360 -6.68 11.27 -13.14
CA GLN A 360 -8.08 11.06 -12.75
C GLN A 360 -8.32 11.33 -11.26
N THR A 361 -7.27 11.30 -10.44
CA THR A 361 -7.31 11.47 -8.98
C THR A 361 -6.58 12.73 -8.49
N GLY A 362 -6.53 13.77 -9.34
CA GLY A 362 -5.90 15.04 -8.96
C GLY A 362 -4.39 14.94 -8.76
N ASN A 363 -3.73 14.09 -9.52
CA ASN A 363 -2.29 13.78 -9.46
C ASN A 363 -1.85 13.09 -8.15
N TRP A 364 -2.80 12.48 -7.43
CA TRP A 364 -2.56 11.72 -6.20
C TRP A 364 -2.75 10.22 -6.45
N PRO A 365 -1.87 9.34 -5.90
CA PRO A 365 -2.00 7.90 -6.05
C PRO A 365 -3.36 7.37 -5.57
N HIS A 366 -3.93 6.43 -6.30
CA HIS A 366 -5.24 5.86 -5.98
C HIS A 366 -5.17 4.69 -4.99
N GLN A 367 -4.00 4.05 -4.84
CA GLN A 367 -3.80 2.90 -3.95
C GLN A 367 -3.00 3.29 -2.72
N LEU A 368 -3.55 3.10 -1.54
CA LEU A 368 -2.80 3.15 -0.29
C LEU A 368 -1.84 1.95 -0.21
N TYR A 369 -0.61 2.15 0.24
CA TYR A 369 0.36 1.08 0.40
C TYR A 369 0.04 0.25 1.64
N ILE A 370 -0.75 -0.81 1.43
CA ILE A 370 -1.08 -1.81 2.44
C ILE A 370 0.12 -2.75 2.56
N ARG A 371 0.96 -2.53 3.56
CA ARG A 371 2.22 -3.30 3.74
C ARG A 371 1.96 -4.70 4.28
N GLU A 372 0.98 -4.82 5.17
CA GLU A 372 0.48 -6.06 5.72
C GLU A 372 -0.98 -5.91 6.15
N ALA A 373 -1.72 -7.01 6.17
CA ALA A 373 -3.06 -7.06 6.70
C ALA A 373 -3.30 -8.44 7.33
N ARG A 374 -4.17 -9.28 6.74
CA ARG A 374 -4.42 -10.63 7.20
C ARG A 374 -3.40 -11.60 6.60
N ARG A 375 -2.75 -12.37 7.43
CA ARG A 375 -1.84 -13.45 7.01
C ARG A 375 -2.47 -14.80 7.26
N MET A 376 -2.59 -15.62 6.21
CA MET A 376 -3.13 -16.96 6.29
C MET A 376 -2.28 -17.84 7.23
N ILE A 377 -2.95 -18.57 8.11
CA ILE A 377 -2.33 -19.65 8.87
C ILE A 377 -2.51 -20.92 8.04
N SER A 378 -1.42 -21.43 7.50
CA SER A 378 -1.38 -22.64 6.66
C SER A 378 -0.50 -23.71 7.28
N ASP A 379 -0.44 -24.89 6.65
CA ASP A 379 0.44 -25.99 7.09
C ASP A 379 1.92 -25.59 7.07
N TYR A 380 2.29 -24.67 6.20
CA TYR A 380 3.60 -24.07 6.16
C TYR A 380 3.49 -22.54 6.19
N VAL A 381 4.19 -21.90 7.14
CA VAL A 381 4.28 -20.45 7.25
C VAL A 381 5.72 -20.02 6.95
N MET A 382 5.90 -19.14 5.96
CA MET A 382 7.19 -18.54 5.65
C MET A 382 7.61 -17.62 6.79
N THR A 383 8.87 -17.71 7.21
CA THR A 383 9.43 -16.99 8.36
C THR A 383 10.73 -16.29 8.00
N ASP A 384 11.29 -15.49 8.91
CA ASP A 384 12.61 -14.87 8.78
C ASP A 384 13.71 -15.92 8.59
N ASN A 385 13.54 -17.13 9.13
CA ASN A 385 14.50 -18.23 8.96
C ASN A 385 14.63 -18.69 7.49
N ASN A 386 13.55 -18.59 6.70
CA ASN A 386 13.60 -18.85 5.26
C ASN A 386 14.36 -17.75 4.54
N CYS A 387 14.04 -16.49 4.84
CA CYS A 387 14.67 -15.32 4.22
C CYS A 387 16.16 -15.24 4.54
N LEU A 388 16.57 -15.66 5.75
CA LEU A 388 17.96 -15.71 6.19
C LEU A 388 18.73 -16.95 5.69
N GLY A 389 18.06 -17.89 5.01
CA GLY A 389 18.67 -19.13 4.57
C GLY A 389 18.94 -20.16 5.67
N ASN A 390 18.38 -19.96 6.87
CA ASN A 390 18.50 -20.93 7.98
C ASN A 390 17.63 -22.17 7.75
N THR A 391 16.57 -22.01 6.93
CA THR A 391 15.67 -23.09 6.50
C THR A 391 15.61 -23.10 4.99
N VAL A 392 16.00 -24.21 4.38
CA VAL A 392 15.93 -24.41 2.92
C VAL A 392 14.60 -25.06 2.56
N ILE A 393 13.94 -24.53 1.55
CA ILE A 393 12.74 -25.11 0.95
C ILE A 393 13.17 -25.80 -0.34
N GLU A 394 13.04 -27.13 -0.41
CA GLU A 394 13.51 -27.93 -1.56
C GLU A 394 12.58 -27.79 -2.78
N ASP A 395 11.30 -27.50 -2.57
CA ASP A 395 10.26 -27.38 -3.58
C ASP A 395 9.79 -25.93 -3.83
N SER A 396 10.67 -24.96 -3.62
CA SER A 396 10.33 -23.55 -3.83
C SER A 396 9.87 -23.28 -5.26
N ILE A 397 8.81 -22.47 -5.39
CA ILE A 397 8.27 -22.04 -6.70
C ILE A 397 8.97 -20.80 -7.26
N GLY A 398 9.88 -20.22 -6.51
CA GLY A 398 10.63 -19.00 -6.88
C GLY A 398 11.77 -18.74 -5.92
N LEU A 399 12.57 -17.74 -6.27
CA LEU A 399 13.62 -17.17 -5.42
C LEU A 399 13.24 -15.74 -5.07
N ALA A 400 13.50 -15.33 -3.83
CA ALA A 400 13.31 -13.96 -3.34
C ALA A 400 14.66 -13.26 -3.08
#